data_46c1e978b91e4cdcbc56db1be6706981
#
_entry.id   46c1e978b91e4cdcbc56db1be6706981
#
_cell.length_a   1.000
_cell.length_b   1.000
_cell.length_c   1.000
_cell.angle_alpha   90.00
_cell.angle_beta   90.00
_cell.angle_gamma   90.00
#
_symmetry.space_group_name_H-M   'P 1'
#
loop_
_entity.id
_entity.type
_entity.pdbx_description
1 polymer ?
#
loop_
_entity_poly.entity_id
_entity_poly.type
_entity_poly.pdbx_seq_one_letter_code
_entity_poly.pdbx_strand_id
1 'polypeptide(L)'
;MKAVVETMKVAIIGCTHAGIAAMKQILKYYPGTEITVYERHADISYMSCGTYLHLGGTIHNLDQALYANPSEFSEQGVQMRMQYDVINVNADKHTILAQNLQTKELQTDHYDKLVMATGSITAIPAIPGVENPKVMLCKTCEQAQQLYEAAKHAHHIAIVGGGYSGVELAEGYVKSGHTVTLFQRGPHLINEYLDPQISEKIEGLLTTKGIQVRTNAQVTAFSDTADNRLRVATADSEEIFDMAVICPGVIPQSELLAGQVNRTKQGAIVTDRYMGTSNPDIFAAGDVTEVNFNPTKEHAYMPLVSHAIRQGALAGINIFDKRLGAIGTQATTGMLIFDQTVACAGLTLTAAKAANFDAQAAFYEGNYRPDFMPTTAKVMIELVYDQQTRKVLGGQLMSAHEVSQSANTLSVVIHNGNTIDELAFMDMLFSPNFDEPFNYLNLVAQAAVDQEHGYRRNN
;
A
#
# COMPACT_ATOMS: atom_id res chain seq x y z
N MET A 1 -22.54 -28.83 -38.53
CA MET A 1 -23.03 -28.08 -37.36
C MET A 1 -21.82 -27.57 -36.62
N LYS A 2 -21.50 -26.27 -36.66
CA LYS A 2 -20.52 -25.69 -35.75
C LYS A 2 -21.16 -25.79 -34.35
N ALA A 3 -20.52 -26.48 -33.43
CA ALA A 3 -20.90 -26.42 -32.02
C ALA A 3 -20.91 -24.94 -31.63
N VAL A 4 -22.04 -24.46 -31.10
CA VAL A 4 -22.13 -23.16 -30.45
C VAL A 4 -21.20 -23.30 -29.22
N VAL A 5 -20.02 -22.77 -29.30
CA VAL A 5 -19.16 -22.64 -28.13
C VAL A 5 -19.88 -21.60 -27.27
N GLU A 6 -20.48 -22.06 -26.17
CA GLU A 6 -21.13 -21.18 -25.20
C GLU A 6 -20.09 -20.17 -24.71
N THR A 7 -20.35 -18.89 -24.91
CA THR A 7 -19.41 -17.83 -24.52
C THR A 7 -19.39 -17.74 -23.00
N MET A 8 -18.23 -17.94 -22.39
CA MET A 8 -18.06 -17.88 -20.94
C MET A 8 -18.26 -16.43 -20.44
N LYS A 9 -19.01 -16.28 -19.36
CA LYS A 9 -19.32 -15.00 -18.71
C LYS A 9 -18.47 -14.81 -17.48
N VAL A 10 -17.67 -13.77 -17.47
CA VAL A 10 -16.85 -13.38 -16.31
C VAL A 10 -17.38 -12.07 -15.73
N ALA A 11 -17.72 -12.11 -14.45
CA ALA A 11 -18.05 -10.92 -13.68
C ALA A 11 -16.81 -10.46 -12.89
N ILE A 12 -16.60 -9.14 -12.82
CA ILE A 12 -15.56 -8.51 -11.99
C ILE A 12 -16.23 -7.48 -11.10
N ILE A 13 -16.08 -7.61 -9.78
CA ILE A 13 -16.61 -6.64 -8.81
C ILE A 13 -15.49 -5.78 -8.28
N GLY A 14 -15.54 -4.48 -8.60
CA GLY A 14 -14.50 -3.49 -8.33
C GLY A 14 -13.53 -3.30 -9.50
N CYS A 15 -13.30 -2.05 -9.86
CA CYS A 15 -12.53 -1.67 -11.06
C CYS A 15 -11.45 -0.60 -10.75
N THR A 16 -10.67 -0.84 -9.69
CA THR A 16 -9.42 -0.13 -9.47
C THR A 16 -8.24 -1.02 -9.92
N HIS A 17 -7.21 -1.17 -9.10
CA HIS A 17 -5.96 -1.81 -9.53
C HIS A 17 -6.11 -3.29 -9.89
N ALA A 18 -6.72 -4.09 -9.00
CA ALA A 18 -6.84 -5.54 -9.19
C ALA A 18 -7.85 -5.88 -10.30
N GLY A 19 -9.02 -5.23 -10.31
CA GLY A 19 -10.05 -5.48 -11.32
C GLY A 19 -9.59 -5.13 -12.73
N ILE A 20 -8.93 -3.98 -12.90
CA ILE A 20 -8.34 -3.57 -14.19
C ILE A 20 -7.26 -4.57 -14.64
N ALA A 21 -6.38 -4.99 -13.73
CA ALA A 21 -5.34 -5.94 -14.07
C ALA A 21 -5.92 -7.30 -14.47
N ALA A 22 -6.94 -7.80 -13.77
CA ALA A 22 -7.65 -9.03 -14.12
C ALA A 22 -8.32 -8.92 -15.50
N MET A 23 -9.10 -7.86 -15.72
CA MET A 23 -9.78 -7.59 -16.97
C MET A 23 -8.83 -7.56 -18.17
N LYS A 24 -7.71 -6.82 -18.07
CA LYS A 24 -6.69 -6.76 -19.11
C LYS A 24 -6.10 -8.13 -19.46
N GLN A 25 -5.89 -9.00 -18.47
CA GLN A 25 -5.37 -10.34 -18.74
C GLN A 25 -6.43 -11.27 -19.33
N ILE A 26 -7.69 -11.16 -18.91
CA ILE A 26 -8.79 -11.94 -19.51
C ILE A 26 -8.94 -11.57 -20.98
N LEU A 27 -9.00 -10.28 -21.32
CA LEU A 27 -9.04 -9.82 -22.72
C LEU A 27 -7.87 -10.34 -23.54
N LYS A 28 -6.68 -10.39 -22.96
CA LYS A 28 -5.46 -10.85 -23.66
C LYS A 28 -5.42 -12.37 -23.88
N TYR A 29 -5.73 -13.15 -22.85
CA TYR A 29 -5.50 -14.61 -22.87
C TYR A 29 -6.73 -15.41 -23.28
N TYR A 30 -7.93 -14.82 -23.19
CA TYR A 30 -9.21 -15.48 -23.44
C TYR A 30 -10.14 -14.60 -24.31
N PRO A 31 -9.71 -14.27 -25.55
CA PRO A 31 -10.51 -13.45 -26.45
C PRO A 31 -11.86 -14.11 -26.72
N GLY A 32 -12.93 -13.32 -26.71
CA GLY A 32 -14.31 -13.79 -26.87
C GLY A 32 -15.04 -14.08 -25.55
N THR A 33 -14.40 -13.91 -24.38
CA THR A 33 -15.07 -13.95 -23.09
C THR A 33 -15.98 -12.73 -22.93
N GLU A 34 -17.23 -12.93 -22.49
CA GLU A 34 -18.12 -11.84 -22.08
C GLU A 34 -17.72 -11.35 -20.71
N ILE A 35 -17.25 -10.10 -20.60
CA ILE A 35 -16.82 -9.50 -19.33
C ILE A 35 -17.83 -8.44 -18.92
N THR A 36 -18.37 -8.56 -17.69
CA THR A 36 -19.15 -7.51 -17.03
C THR A 36 -18.40 -7.04 -15.79
N VAL A 37 -18.18 -5.73 -15.71
CA VAL A 37 -17.52 -5.08 -14.57
C VAL A 37 -18.53 -4.26 -13.80
N TYR A 38 -18.57 -4.41 -12.48
CA TYR A 38 -19.38 -3.60 -11.57
C TYR A 38 -18.48 -2.69 -10.77
N GLU A 39 -18.67 -1.39 -10.92
CA GLU A 39 -17.95 -0.36 -10.15
C GLU A 39 -18.97 0.61 -9.52
N ARG A 40 -18.84 0.81 -8.20
CA ARG A 40 -19.77 1.69 -7.46
C ARG A 40 -19.49 3.17 -7.64
N HIS A 41 -18.24 3.53 -8.00
CA HIS A 41 -17.83 4.91 -8.26
C HIS A 41 -18.09 5.34 -9.70
N ALA A 42 -18.02 6.63 -9.97
CA ALA A 42 -18.12 7.18 -11.31
C ALA A 42 -16.79 7.05 -12.09
N ASP A 43 -15.70 6.82 -11.39
CA ASP A 43 -14.34 6.65 -11.90
C ASP A 43 -13.82 5.23 -11.70
N ILE A 44 -12.75 4.90 -12.42
CA ILE A 44 -11.93 3.70 -12.22
C ILE A 44 -10.47 4.11 -12.05
N SER A 45 -9.62 3.19 -11.63
CA SER A 45 -8.16 3.37 -11.64
C SER A 45 -7.59 4.42 -10.67
N TYR A 46 -8.39 5.04 -9.80
CA TYR A 46 -7.88 6.07 -8.91
C TYR A 46 -6.72 5.56 -8.03
N MET A 47 -5.58 6.22 -8.13
CA MET A 47 -4.43 6.04 -7.25
C MET A 47 -4.59 6.94 -6.03
N SER A 48 -4.84 6.38 -4.85
CA SER A 48 -5.06 7.16 -3.61
C SER A 48 -3.88 8.06 -3.23
N CYS A 49 -2.65 7.71 -3.63
CA CYS A 49 -1.49 8.60 -3.51
C CYS A 49 -1.61 9.90 -4.33
N GLY A 50 -2.48 9.96 -5.33
CA GLY A 50 -2.83 11.19 -6.05
C GLY A 50 -3.35 12.30 -5.14
N THR A 51 -3.97 11.95 -4.00
CA THR A 51 -4.47 12.92 -3.02
C THR A 51 -3.35 13.84 -2.51
N TYR A 52 -2.27 13.27 -1.98
CA TYR A 52 -1.17 14.08 -1.44
C TYR A 52 -0.35 14.76 -2.53
N LEU A 53 -0.21 14.11 -3.71
CA LEU A 53 0.46 14.70 -4.86
C LEU A 53 -0.27 15.95 -5.36
N HIS A 54 -1.61 15.93 -5.34
CA HIS A 54 -2.43 17.09 -5.70
C HIS A 54 -2.34 18.20 -4.65
N LEU A 55 -2.48 17.85 -3.37
CA LEU A 55 -2.33 18.80 -2.26
C LEU A 55 -0.95 19.46 -2.26
N GLY A 56 0.11 18.70 -2.52
CA GLY A 56 1.48 19.20 -2.60
C GLY A 56 1.85 19.90 -3.91
N GLY A 57 0.92 20.02 -4.87
CA GLY A 57 1.11 20.70 -6.17
C GLY A 57 1.94 19.92 -7.18
N THR A 58 2.21 18.64 -6.97
CA THR A 58 2.94 17.78 -7.92
C THR A 58 2.08 17.46 -9.15
N ILE A 59 0.79 17.22 -8.94
CA ILE A 59 -0.22 17.11 -10.01
C ILE A 59 -1.21 18.27 -9.89
N HIS A 60 -1.75 18.74 -11.02
CA HIS A 60 -2.60 19.93 -11.06
C HIS A 60 -4.08 19.63 -10.83
N ASN A 61 -4.52 18.43 -11.14
CA ASN A 61 -5.87 17.95 -10.88
C ASN A 61 -5.86 16.44 -10.55
N LEU A 62 -6.93 15.96 -9.92
CA LEU A 62 -7.05 14.57 -9.51
C LEU A 62 -7.27 13.61 -10.69
N ASP A 63 -7.69 14.10 -11.87
CA ASP A 63 -7.85 13.27 -13.06
C ASP A 63 -6.50 12.69 -13.51
N GLN A 64 -5.38 13.38 -13.21
CA GLN A 64 -4.04 12.86 -13.47
C GLN A 64 -3.68 11.62 -12.65
N ALA A 65 -4.42 11.35 -11.57
CA ALA A 65 -4.30 10.14 -10.76
C ALA A 65 -5.17 8.98 -11.28
N LEU A 66 -5.94 9.18 -12.36
CA LEU A 66 -6.71 8.15 -13.05
C LEU A 66 -5.88 7.66 -14.25
N TYR A 67 -5.45 6.40 -14.24
CA TYR A 67 -4.58 5.85 -15.30
C TYR A 67 -5.33 5.01 -16.34
N ALA A 68 -6.66 4.91 -16.25
CA ALA A 68 -7.51 4.21 -17.19
C ALA A 68 -8.91 4.84 -17.24
N ASN A 69 -9.59 4.67 -18.37
CA ASN A 69 -10.94 5.20 -18.61
C ASN A 69 -11.91 4.07 -18.93
N PRO A 70 -13.16 4.07 -18.39
CA PRO A 70 -14.17 3.05 -18.69
C PRO A 70 -14.47 2.88 -20.18
N SER A 71 -14.44 3.96 -20.97
CA SER A 71 -14.71 3.91 -22.42
C SER A 71 -13.70 3.05 -23.18
N GLU A 72 -12.41 3.06 -22.78
CA GLU A 72 -11.36 2.25 -23.41
C GLU A 72 -11.67 0.75 -23.35
N PHE A 73 -12.31 0.29 -22.29
CA PHE A 73 -12.71 -1.10 -22.11
C PHE A 73 -14.05 -1.41 -22.76
N SER A 74 -14.98 -0.46 -22.77
CA SER A 74 -16.24 -0.58 -23.48
C SER A 74 -16.01 -0.76 -24.98
N GLU A 75 -15.06 -0.04 -25.57
CA GLU A 75 -14.65 -0.20 -26.98
C GLU A 75 -14.05 -1.58 -27.27
N GLN A 76 -13.49 -2.25 -26.26
CA GLN A 76 -12.99 -3.62 -26.35
C GLN A 76 -14.08 -4.68 -26.07
N GLY A 77 -15.35 -4.26 -25.94
CA GLY A 77 -16.50 -5.16 -25.73
C GLY A 77 -16.79 -5.52 -24.27
N VAL A 78 -16.13 -4.85 -23.31
CA VAL A 78 -16.41 -5.05 -21.88
C VAL A 78 -17.69 -4.28 -21.50
N GLN A 79 -18.61 -4.92 -20.78
CA GLN A 79 -19.76 -4.26 -20.23
C GLN A 79 -19.38 -3.55 -18.92
N MET A 80 -19.12 -2.24 -19.01
CA MET A 80 -18.78 -1.41 -17.86
C MET A 80 -20.04 -0.90 -17.16
N ARG A 81 -20.38 -1.45 -16.00
CA ARG A 81 -21.49 -1.01 -15.15
C ARG A 81 -20.97 -0.05 -14.09
N MET A 82 -20.84 1.21 -14.49
CA MET A 82 -20.39 2.29 -13.61
C MET A 82 -21.53 2.78 -12.72
N GLN A 83 -21.21 3.14 -11.47
CA GLN A 83 -22.18 3.52 -10.44
C GLN A 83 -23.22 2.42 -10.15
N TYR A 84 -22.74 1.17 -10.17
CA TYR A 84 -23.51 0.00 -9.73
C TYR A 84 -22.92 -0.57 -8.45
N ASP A 85 -23.73 -0.62 -7.40
CA ASP A 85 -23.37 -1.28 -6.14
C ASP A 85 -23.87 -2.72 -6.15
N VAL A 86 -22.94 -3.66 -6.01
CA VAL A 86 -23.29 -5.07 -5.83
C VAL A 86 -23.71 -5.28 -4.38
N ILE A 87 -24.95 -5.65 -4.17
CA ILE A 87 -25.55 -5.81 -2.84
C ILE A 87 -25.67 -7.28 -2.41
N ASN A 88 -25.58 -8.21 -3.36
CA ASN A 88 -25.58 -9.64 -3.06
C ASN A 88 -24.85 -10.45 -4.14
N VAL A 89 -24.12 -11.46 -3.70
CA VAL A 89 -23.56 -12.52 -4.54
C VAL A 89 -24.09 -13.85 -4.00
N ASN A 90 -24.64 -14.68 -4.87
CA ASN A 90 -25.01 -16.05 -4.55
C ASN A 90 -24.11 -17.00 -5.34
N ALA A 91 -23.13 -17.58 -4.65
CA ALA A 91 -22.12 -18.44 -5.26
C ALA A 91 -22.70 -19.76 -5.79
N ASP A 92 -23.69 -20.34 -5.13
CA ASP A 92 -24.32 -21.61 -5.54
C ASP A 92 -25.18 -21.45 -6.82
N LYS A 93 -25.79 -20.27 -6.98
CA LYS A 93 -26.65 -19.96 -8.15
C LYS A 93 -25.89 -19.20 -9.24
N HIS A 94 -24.65 -18.85 -9.02
CA HIS A 94 -23.83 -18.01 -9.91
C HIS A 94 -24.56 -16.70 -10.31
N THR A 95 -25.14 -16.00 -9.32
CA THR A 95 -25.89 -14.76 -9.55
C THR A 95 -25.33 -13.59 -8.75
N ILE A 96 -25.40 -12.41 -9.35
CA ILE A 96 -25.09 -11.12 -8.75
C ILE A 96 -26.36 -10.27 -8.76
N LEU A 97 -26.74 -9.72 -7.61
CA LEU A 97 -27.73 -8.66 -7.51
C LEU A 97 -27.03 -7.33 -7.34
N ALA A 98 -27.20 -6.43 -8.30
CA ALA A 98 -26.61 -5.10 -8.28
C ALA A 98 -27.68 -4.01 -8.37
N GLN A 99 -27.43 -2.86 -7.74
CA GLN A 99 -28.26 -1.68 -7.80
C GLN A 99 -27.57 -0.58 -8.60
N ASN A 100 -28.27 -0.05 -9.61
CA ASN A 100 -27.86 1.20 -10.23
C ASN A 100 -28.04 2.35 -9.22
N LEU A 101 -26.95 3.03 -8.86
CA LEU A 101 -26.98 4.07 -7.82
C LEU A 101 -27.67 5.36 -8.27
N GLN A 102 -27.84 5.57 -9.57
CA GLN A 102 -28.55 6.73 -10.14
C GLN A 102 -30.07 6.48 -10.20
N THR A 103 -30.49 5.37 -10.85
CA THR A 103 -31.91 5.04 -11.05
C THR A 103 -32.54 4.29 -9.89
N LYS A 104 -31.72 3.71 -8.99
CA LYS A 104 -32.12 2.80 -7.89
C LYS A 104 -32.69 1.47 -8.34
N GLU A 105 -32.66 1.19 -9.62
CA GLU A 105 -33.13 -0.08 -10.17
C GLU A 105 -32.21 -1.24 -9.75
N LEU A 106 -32.86 -2.37 -9.47
CA LEU A 106 -32.18 -3.62 -9.14
C LEU A 106 -32.08 -4.50 -10.38
N GLN A 107 -30.92 -5.10 -10.57
CA GLN A 107 -30.67 -6.02 -11.67
C GLN A 107 -30.01 -7.29 -11.15
N THR A 108 -30.43 -8.45 -11.66
CA THR A 108 -29.80 -9.74 -11.41
C THR A 108 -29.12 -10.22 -12.67
N ASP A 109 -27.82 -10.52 -12.57
CA ASP A 109 -27.02 -11.07 -13.67
C ASP A 109 -26.44 -12.44 -13.27
N HIS A 110 -26.10 -13.24 -14.28
CA HIS A 110 -25.46 -14.54 -14.13
C HIS A 110 -24.00 -14.50 -14.61
N TYR A 111 -23.15 -15.26 -13.94
CA TYR A 111 -21.73 -15.43 -14.30
C TYR A 111 -21.35 -16.91 -14.32
N ASP A 112 -20.31 -17.26 -15.09
CA ASP A 112 -19.64 -18.56 -15.03
C ASP A 112 -18.42 -18.49 -14.11
N LYS A 113 -17.69 -17.36 -14.11
CA LYS A 113 -16.57 -17.07 -13.21
C LYS A 113 -16.71 -15.66 -12.64
N LEU A 114 -16.27 -15.51 -11.40
CA LEU A 114 -16.29 -14.23 -10.66
C LEU A 114 -14.87 -13.87 -10.20
N VAL A 115 -14.48 -12.61 -10.41
CA VAL A 115 -13.30 -12.00 -9.78
C VAL A 115 -13.78 -10.99 -8.74
N MET A 116 -13.49 -11.27 -7.47
CA MET A 116 -13.73 -10.35 -6.36
C MET A 116 -12.54 -9.41 -6.22
N ALA A 117 -12.70 -8.16 -6.61
CA ALA A 117 -11.67 -7.11 -6.59
C ALA A 117 -12.16 -5.86 -5.83
N THR A 118 -12.99 -6.06 -4.81
CA THR A 118 -13.65 -5.02 -4.00
C THR A 118 -12.69 -4.21 -3.12
N GLY A 119 -11.45 -4.68 -2.99
CA GLY A 119 -10.42 -3.97 -2.25
C GLY A 119 -10.67 -3.90 -0.75
N SER A 120 -10.49 -2.71 -0.19
CA SER A 120 -10.58 -2.44 1.25
C SER A 120 -11.31 -1.13 1.52
N ILE A 121 -11.85 -1.00 2.72
CA ILE A 121 -12.44 0.24 3.25
C ILE A 121 -11.59 0.77 4.40
N THR A 122 -11.69 2.07 4.67
CA THR A 122 -11.01 2.69 5.82
C THR A 122 -11.54 2.08 7.13
N ALA A 123 -10.63 1.67 8.01
CA ALA A 123 -10.94 1.10 9.33
C ALA A 123 -11.31 2.21 10.32
N ILE A 124 -12.49 2.82 10.16
CA ILE A 124 -12.95 3.95 10.99
C ILE A 124 -12.99 3.50 12.45
N PRO A 125 -12.23 4.17 13.36
CA PRO A 125 -12.22 3.80 14.78
C PRO A 125 -13.54 4.21 15.45
N ALA A 126 -14.01 3.40 16.39
CA ALA A 126 -15.21 3.68 17.17
C ALA A 126 -14.86 4.66 18.31
N ILE A 127 -14.61 5.93 17.98
CA ILE A 127 -14.35 7.01 18.94
C ILE A 127 -15.43 8.09 18.84
N PRO A 128 -15.80 8.73 19.97
CA PRO A 128 -16.81 9.78 19.99
C PRO A 128 -16.50 10.90 19.01
N GLY A 129 -17.48 11.30 18.21
CA GLY A 129 -17.39 12.41 17.26
C GLY A 129 -16.63 12.11 15.97
N VAL A 130 -16.28 10.85 15.68
CA VAL A 130 -15.64 10.46 14.41
C VAL A 130 -16.51 10.73 13.19
N GLU A 131 -17.84 10.80 13.39
CA GLU A 131 -18.85 11.13 12.37
C GLU A 131 -18.99 12.65 12.12
N ASN A 132 -18.25 13.50 12.86
CA ASN A 132 -18.28 14.94 12.64
C ASN A 132 -17.89 15.28 11.20
N PRO A 133 -18.62 16.15 10.48
CA PRO A 133 -18.33 16.48 9.07
C PRO A 133 -16.93 17.07 8.83
N LYS A 134 -16.26 17.57 9.86
CA LYS A 134 -14.89 18.08 9.80
C LYS A 134 -13.84 16.95 9.93
N VAL A 135 -14.26 15.72 10.26
CA VAL A 135 -13.41 14.52 10.32
C VAL A 135 -13.56 13.77 9.01
N MET A 136 -12.53 13.75 8.20
CA MET A 136 -12.58 13.35 6.79
C MET A 136 -11.71 12.14 6.52
N LEU A 137 -12.02 11.43 5.43
CA LEU A 137 -11.29 10.28 4.89
C LEU A 137 -10.55 10.67 3.61
N CYS A 138 -9.58 9.84 3.16
CA CYS A 138 -8.71 10.18 2.02
C CYS A 138 -8.51 9.03 1.00
N LYS A 139 -9.40 8.02 0.98
CA LYS A 139 -9.16 6.79 0.20
C LYS A 139 -9.68 6.87 -1.24
N THR A 140 -10.81 7.53 -1.49
CA THR A 140 -11.45 7.59 -2.82
C THR A 140 -11.20 8.92 -3.52
N CYS A 141 -11.41 8.98 -4.84
CA CYS A 141 -11.31 10.22 -5.62
C CYS A 141 -12.27 11.29 -5.10
N GLU A 142 -13.51 10.90 -4.79
CA GLU A 142 -14.52 11.80 -4.21
C GLU A 142 -14.07 12.36 -2.85
N GLN A 143 -13.53 11.52 -1.97
CA GLN A 143 -12.97 11.97 -0.69
C GLN A 143 -11.79 12.93 -0.88
N ALA A 144 -10.91 12.66 -1.85
CA ALA A 144 -9.82 13.56 -2.18
C ALA A 144 -10.29 14.93 -2.68
N GLN A 145 -11.35 14.97 -3.49
CA GLN A 145 -11.99 16.21 -3.92
C GLN A 145 -12.57 16.98 -2.74
N GLN A 146 -13.28 16.30 -1.83
CA GLN A 146 -13.83 16.87 -0.60
C GLN A 146 -12.72 17.43 0.29
N LEU A 147 -11.63 16.71 0.48
CA LEU A 147 -10.46 17.17 1.25
C LEU A 147 -9.85 18.42 0.64
N TYR A 148 -9.66 18.45 -0.65
CA TYR A 148 -9.10 19.60 -1.36
C TYR A 148 -9.98 20.85 -1.20
N GLU A 149 -11.30 20.71 -1.33
CA GLU A 149 -12.24 21.83 -1.15
C GLU A 149 -12.26 22.32 0.31
N ALA A 150 -12.29 21.39 1.29
CA ALA A 150 -12.28 21.75 2.71
C ALA A 150 -10.98 22.48 3.10
N ALA A 151 -9.85 22.05 2.57
CA ALA A 151 -8.55 22.65 2.84
C ALA A 151 -8.45 24.12 2.43
N LYS A 152 -9.19 24.56 1.41
CA LYS A 152 -9.22 25.98 1.01
C LYS A 152 -9.66 26.94 2.12
N HIS A 153 -10.38 26.42 3.12
CA HIS A 153 -10.94 27.19 4.24
C HIS A 153 -10.32 26.82 5.59
N ALA A 154 -9.36 25.88 5.59
CA ALA A 154 -8.66 25.44 6.78
C ALA A 154 -7.29 26.10 6.90
N HIS A 155 -6.84 26.39 8.12
CA HIS A 155 -5.49 26.86 8.41
C HIS A 155 -4.71 25.84 9.24
N HIS A 156 -5.38 25.21 10.21
CA HIS A 156 -4.76 24.22 11.09
C HIS A 156 -5.47 22.88 10.93
N ILE A 157 -4.73 21.88 10.47
CA ILE A 157 -5.23 20.55 10.10
C ILE A 157 -4.62 19.49 11.00
N ALA A 158 -5.50 18.66 11.59
CA ALA A 158 -5.07 17.45 12.30
C ALA A 158 -5.00 16.27 11.35
N ILE A 159 -3.92 15.50 11.41
CA ILE A 159 -3.81 14.19 10.74
C ILE A 159 -3.70 13.12 11.82
N VAL A 160 -4.57 12.11 11.77
CA VAL A 160 -4.63 11.04 12.76
C VAL A 160 -4.24 9.72 12.14
N GLY A 161 -3.04 9.25 12.48
CA GLY A 161 -2.39 8.05 11.93
C GLY A 161 -1.09 8.38 11.21
N GLY A 162 0.03 7.94 11.77
CA GLY A 162 1.39 8.21 11.30
C GLY A 162 1.96 7.12 10.38
N GLY A 163 1.11 6.41 9.61
CA GLY A 163 1.53 5.54 8.52
C GLY A 163 1.88 6.33 7.25
N TYR A 164 2.16 5.62 6.14
CA TYR A 164 2.50 6.24 4.85
C TYR A 164 1.54 7.38 4.46
N SER A 165 0.23 7.08 4.38
CA SER A 165 -0.77 8.07 3.95
C SER A 165 -0.81 9.31 4.83
N GLY A 166 -0.67 9.14 6.16
CA GLY A 166 -0.70 10.28 7.08
C GLY A 166 0.52 11.17 6.94
N VAL A 167 1.71 10.57 6.76
CA VAL A 167 2.97 11.31 6.56
C VAL A 167 2.96 12.06 5.23
N GLU A 168 2.53 11.40 4.14
CA GLU A 168 2.42 12.01 2.82
C GLU A 168 1.39 13.15 2.78
N LEU A 169 0.24 12.98 3.44
CA LEU A 169 -0.76 14.06 3.57
C LEU A 169 -0.23 15.23 4.38
N ALA A 170 0.52 14.96 5.47
CA ALA A 170 1.13 16.02 6.28
C ALA A 170 2.09 16.87 5.45
N GLU A 171 2.91 16.23 4.62
CA GLU A 171 3.77 16.92 3.66
C GLU A 171 2.96 17.74 2.65
N GLY A 172 1.93 17.13 2.03
CA GLY A 172 1.08 17.79 1.04
C GLY A 172 0.43 19.07 1.59
N TYR A 173 -0.12 18.99 2.80
CA TYR A 173 -0.73 20.16 3.45
C TYR A 173 0.28 21.24 3.84
N VAL A 174 1.45 20.87 4.35
CA VAL A 174 2.50 21.89 4.66
C VAL A 174 3.00 22.56 3.39
N LYS A 175 3.20 21.81 2.30
CA LYS A 175 3.58 22.38 1.00
C LYS A 175 2.52 23.33 0.44
N SER A 176 1.26 23.12 0.73
CA SER A 176 0.16 24.00 0.34
C SER A 176 -0.11 25.14 1.36
N GLY A 177 0.73 25.31 2.39
CA GLY A 177 0.74 26.46 3.28
C GLY A 177 -0.10 26.31 4.57
N HIS A 178 -0.51 25.09 4.91
CA HIS A 178 -1.27 24.81 6.14
C HIS A 178 -0.34 24.50 7.32
N THR A 179 -0.82 24.79 8.52
CA THR A 179 -0.23 24.28 9.77
C THR A 179 -0.77 22.88 10.03
N VAL A 180 0.13 21.92 10.32
CA VAL A 180 -0.23 20.52 10.47
C VAL A 180 0.24 19.95 11.80
N THR A 181 -0.65 19.24 12.48
CA THR A 181 -0.30 18.37 13.62
C THR A 181 -0.60 16.93 13.23
N LEU A 182 0.40 16.06 13.30
CA LEU A 182 0.30 14.63 12.99
C LEU A 182 0.30 13.82 14.29
N PHE A 183 -0.81 13.15 14.58
CA PHE A 183 -0.99 12.29 15.74
C PHE A 183 -0.71 10.82 15.39
N GLN A 184 0.16 10.18 16.16
CA GLN A 184 0.46 8.76 16.07
C GLN A 184 0.31 8.12 17.46
N ARG A 185 -0.49 7.03 17.54
CA ARG A 185 -0.71 6.31 18.80
C ARG A 185 0.52 5.56 19.31
N GLY A 186 1.37 5.08 18.38
CA GLY A 186 2.60 4.37 18.69
C GLY A 186 3.78 5.32 18.92
N PRO A 187 4.94 4.75 19.34
CA PRO A 187 6.14 5.52 19.64
C PRO A 187 6.79 6.15 18.41
N HIS A 188 6.61 5.57 17.23
CA HIS A 188 7.27 6.00 15.99
C HIS A 188 6.30 6.06 14.81
N LEU A 189 6.61 6.92 13.83
CA LEU A 189 5.94 6.96 12.54
C LEU A 189 6.36 5.76 11.68
N ILE A 190 5.46 5.31 10.80
CA ILE A 190 5.72 4.25 9.78
C ILE A 190 6.29 2.96 10.40
N ASN A 191 6.02 2.69 11.65
CA ASN A 191 6.61 1.61 12.45
C ASN A 191 6.28 0.18 11.95
N GLU A 192 5.36 0.02 11.01
CA GLU A 192 5.10 -1.26 10.34
C GLU A 192 6.17 -1.61 9.30
N TYR A 193 6.90 -0.61 8.79
CA TYR A 193 7.86 -0.74 7.70
C TYR A 193 9.28 -0.32 8.06
N LEU A 194 9.43 0.48 9.12
CA LEU A 194 10.71 1.06 9.52
C LEU A 194 10.97 0.81 11.00
N ASP A 195 12.22 0.51 11.32
CA ASP A 195 12.71 0.46 12.69
C ASP A 195 12.96 1.88 13.24
N PRO A 196 13.09 2.04 14.57
CA PRO A 196 13.18 3.36 15.20
C PRO A 196 14.24 4.28 14.62
N GLN A 197 15.39 3.71 14.22
CA GLN A 197 16.53 4.47 13.75
C GLN A 197 16.26 5.32 12.49
N ILE A 198 15.49 4.77 11.55
CA ILE A 198 15.06 5.50 10.34
C ILE A 198 13.81 6.34 10.63
N SER A 199 12.85 5.82 11.42
CA SER A 199 11.63 6.55 11.80
C SER A 199 11.95 7.87 12.51
N GLU A 200 12.88 7.89 13.45
CA GLU A 200 13.32 9.10 14.18
C GLU A 200 13.91 10.17 13.24
N LYS A 201 14.62 9.75 12.20
CA LYS A 201 15.12 10.69 11.17
C LYS A 201 13.98 11.33 10.39
N ILE A 202 12.95 10.56 10.07
CA ILE A 202 11.74 11.09 9.41
C ILE A 202 11.00 12.06 10.35
N GLU A 203 10.81 11.71 11.61
CA GLU A 203 10.17 12.57 12.63
C GLU A 203 10.91 13.90 12.78
N GLY A 204 12.25 13.86 12.83
CA GLY A 204 13.12 15.04 12.86
C GLY A 204 12.99 15.89 11.59
N LEU A 205 12.96 15.25 10.41
CA LEU A 205 12.73 15.93 9.13
C LEU A 205 11.39 16.65 9.10
N LEU A 206 10.29 15.95 9.44
CA LEU A 206 8.95 16.51 9.47
C LEU A 206 8.86 17.72 10.41
N THR A 207 9.46 17.60 11.60
CA THR A 207 9.51 18.69 12.60
C THR A 207 10.28 19.89 12.04
N THR A 208 11.43 19.67 11.38
CA THR A 208 12.21 20.74 10.75
C THR A 208 11.43 21.45 9.63
N LYS A 209 10.55 20.71 8.95
CA LYS A 209 9.66 21.27 7.89
C LYS A 209 8.37 21.91 8.46
N GLY A 210 8.22 22.02 9.79
CA GLY A 210 7.11 22.71 10.43
C GLY A 210 5.89 21.86 10.77
N ILE A 211 5.98 20.54 10.63
CA ILE A 211 4.92 19.62 11.06
C ILE A 211 5.09 19.34 12.56
N GLN A 212 4.01 19.52 13.33
CA GLN A 212 3.99 19.12 14.74
C GLN A 212 3.72 17.62 14.84
N VAL A 213 4.76 16.83 15.14
CA VAL A 213 4.65 15.38 15.33
C VAL A 213 4.32 15.07 16.79
N ARG A 214 3.23 14.30 17.01
CA ARG A 214 2.76 13.82 18.32
C ARG A 214 2.76 12.29 18.30
N THR A 215 3.86 11.67 18.71
CA THR A 215 3.92 10.22 18.96
C THR A 215 3.39 9.87 20.34
N ASN A 216 3.04 8.60 20.58
CA ASN A 216 2.35 8.13 21.78
C ASN A 216 1.06 8.91 22.10
N ALA A 217 0.43 9.51 21.08
CA ALA A 217 -0.73 10.40 21.21
C ALA A 217 -1.94 9.76 20.50
N GLN A 218 -2.65 8.91 21.23
CA GLN A 218 -3.88 8.30 20.72
C GLN A 218 -5.02 9.32 20.80
N VAL A 219 -5.61 9.66 19.65
CA VAL A 219 -6.84 10.47 19.61
C VAL A 219 -8.00 9.66 20.17
N THR A 220 -8.73 10.23 21.11
CA THR A 220 -9.80 9.59 21.88
C THR A 220 -11.18 10.18 21.61
N ALA A 221 -11.29 11.42 21.13
CA ALA A 221 -12.56 12.05 20.77
C ALA A 221 -12.38 13.23 19.81
N PHE A 222 -13.46 13.51 19.08
CA PHE A 222 -13.68 14.75 18.33
C PHE A 222 -14.92 15.47 18.85
N SER A 223 -14.91 16.80 18.89
CA SER A 223 -16.10 17.60 19.25
C SER A 223 -16.02 18.98 18.64
N ASP A 224 -17.18 19.63 18.45
CA ASP A 224 -17.21 21.03 18.03
C ASP A 224 -16.88 21.98 19.20
N THR A 225 -16.23 23.07 18.86
CA THR A 225 -16.04 24.19 19.74
C THR A 225 -17.19 25.23 19.59
N ALA A 226 -17.32 26.17 20.49
CA ALA A 226 -18.36 27.21 20.44
C ALA A 226 -18.24 28.12 19.19
N ASP A 227 -17.04 28.28 18.65
CA ASP A 227 -16.72 29.02 17.43
C ASP A 227 -16.71 28.14 16.16
N ASN A 228 -17.34 26.96 16.23
CA ASN A 228 -17.52 26.02 15.13
C ASN A 228 -16.21 25.44 14.55
N ARG A 229 -15.16 25.35 15.37
CA ARG A 229 -13.92 24.62 15.02
C ARG A 229 -13.98 23.19 15.58
N LEU A 230 -13.00 22.36 15.22
CA LEU A 230 -12.89 20.98 15.65
C LEU A 230 -11.92 20.87 16.83
N ARG A 231 -12.38 20.32 17.95
CA ARG A 231 -11.51 19.90 19.04
C ARG A 231 -11.12 18.44 18.84
N VAL A 232 -9.83 18.17 18.92
CA VAL A 232 -9.24 16.84 18.91
C VAL A 232 -8.66 16.56 20.28
N ALA A 233 -9.15 15.51 20.94
CA ALA A 233 -8.72 15.12 22.29
C ALA A 233 -7.84 13.87 22.25
N THR A 234 -6.80 13.86 23.06
CA THR A 234 -6.02 12.69 23.44
C THR A 234 -6.21 12.40 24.93
N ALA A 235 -5.50 11.41 25.48
CA ALA A 235 -5.56 11.15 26.93
C ALA A 235 -5.02 12.34 27.75
N ASP A 236 -4.04 13.09 27.21
CA ASP A 236 -3.25 14.06 27.97
C ASP A 236 -3.47 15.51 27.50
N SER A 237 -4.14 15.74 26.37
CA SER A 237 -4.30 17.08 25.79
C SER A 237 -5.54 17.22 24.92
N GLU A 238 -5.95 18.49 24.74
CA GLU A 238 -6.94 18.88 23.72
C GLU A 238 -6.34 19.99 22.87
N GLU A 239 -6.49 19.89 21.56
CA GLU A 239 -6.05 20.91 20.60
C GLU A 239 -7.21 21.26 19.64
N ILE A 240 -7.19 22.49 19.09
CA ILE A 240 -8.26 23.00 18.22
C ILE A 240 -7.76 23.12 16.79
N PHE A 241 -8.54 22.58 15.86
CA PHE A 241 -8.27 22.51 14.44
C PHE A 241 -9.45 23.03 13.62
N ASP A 242 -9.23 23.24 12.33
CA ASP A 242 -10.31 23.56 11.39
C ASP A 242 -10.92 22.28 10.81
N MET A 243 -10.10 21.26 10.60
CA MET A 243 -10.51 19.92 10.15
C MET A 243 -9.52 18.84 10.62
N ALA A 244 -9.94 17.58 10.52
CA ALA A 244 -9.07 16.43 10.73
C ALA A 244 -9.17 15.46 9.56
N VAL A 245 -8.04 14.78 9.23
CA VAL A 245 -8.01 13.65 8.30
C VAL A 245 -7.58 12.41 9.05
N ILE A 246 -8.40 11.36 9.01
CA ILE A 246 -8.08 10.11 9.70
C ILE A 246 -7.52 9.07 8.72
N CYS A 247 -6.36 8.51 9.08
CA CYS A 247 -5.61 7.49 8.33
C CYS A 247 -5.37 6.24 9.19
N PRO A 248 -6.44 5.56 9.67
CA PRO A 248 -6.33 4.50 10.69
C PRO A 248 -5.96 3.13 10.13
N GLY A 249 -5.64 3.02 8.85
CA GLY A 249 -5.49 1.78 8.11
C GLY A 249 -6.78 1.34 7.42
N VAL A 250 -6.80 0.12 6.90
CA VAL A 250 -7.89 -0.41 6.10
C VAL A 250 -8.26 -1.84 6.49
N ILE A 251 -9.49 -2.25 6.18
CA ILE A 251 -10.00 -3.62 6.35
C ILE A 251 -10.51 -4.16 5.02
N PRO A 252 -10.39 -5.49 4.77
CA PRO A 252 -10.87 -6.11 3.51
C PRO A 252 -12.37 -5.95 3.32
N GLN A 253 -12.82 -5.64 2.10
CA GLN A 253 -14.23 -5.54 1.76
C GLN A 253 -14.74 -6.85 1.16
N SER A 254 -14.94 -7.87 1.98
CA SER A 254 -15.24 -9.25 1.58
C SER A 254 -16.65 -9.74 1.96
N GLU A 255 -17.50 -8.89 2.54
CA GLU A 255 -18.79 -9.29 3.12
C GLU A 255 -19.75 -9.92 2.10
N LEU A 256 -19.69 -9.56 0.82
CA LEU A 256 -20.48 -10.15 -0.24
C LEU A 256 -20.29 -11.68 -0.38
N LEU A 257 -19.15 -12.21 0.06
CA LEU A 257 -18.82 -13.63 0.01
C LEU A 257 -18.74 -14.27 1.41
N ALA A 258 -19.29 -13.61 2.43
CA ALA A 258 -19.36 -14.15 3.78
C ALA A 258 -20.12 -15.49 3.82
N GLY A 259 -19.48 -16.53 4.39
CA GLY A 259 -20.06 -17.88 4.45
C GLY A 259 -20.06 -18.65 3.12
N GLN A 260 -19.61 -18.06 2.01
CA GLN A 260 -19.56 -18.68 0.69
C GLN A 260 -18.15 -19.05 0.24
N VAL A 261 -17.12 -18.42 0.82
CA VAL A 261 -15.70 -18.73 0.64
C VAL A 261 -14.97 -18.66 1.98
N ASN A 262 -13.78 -19.29 2.05
CA ASN A 262 -12.95 -19.20 3.24
C ASN A 262 -12.39 -17.78 3.41
N ARG A 263 -12.49 -17.25 4.64
CA ARG A 263 -11.95 -15.95 5.03
C ARG A 263 -11.08 -16.09 6.29
N THR A 264 -10.11 -15.19 6.43
CA THR A 264 -9.31 -15.08 7.65
C THR A 264 -10.12 -14.45 8.78
N LYS A 265 -9.56 -14.42 9.99
CA LYS A 265 -10.19 -13.75 11.15
C LYS A 265 -10.36 -12.24 10.94
N GLN A 266 -9.47 -11.62 10.15
CA GLN A 266 -9.52 -10.20 9.79
C GLN A 266 -10.47 -9.92 8.62
N GLY A 267 -11.09 -10.95 8.04
CA GLY A 267 -12.05 -10.84 6.96
C GLY A 267 -11.45 -10.92 5.54
N ALA A 268 -10.13 -11.08 5.37
CA ALA A 268 -9.55 -11.25 4.04
C ALA A 268 -9.96 -12.60 3.43
N ILE A 269 -10.21 -12.63 2.12
CA ILE A 269 -10.52 -13.87 1.39
C ILE A 269 -9.23 -14.69 1.26
N VAL A 270 -9.32 -15.97 1.60
CA VAL A 270 -8.20 -16.91 1.44
C VAL A 270 -8.15 -17.40 -0.01
N THR A 271 -7.00 -17.24 -0.65
CA THR A 271 -6.77 -17.70 -2.03
C THR A 271 -5.62 -18.69 -2.11
N ASP A 272 -5.66 -19.55 -3.13
CA ASP A 272 -4.50 -20.35 -3.51
C ASP A 272 -3.48 -19.48 -4.30
N ARG A 273 -2.33 -20.08 -4.64
CA ARG A 273 -1.30 -19.37 -5.42
C ARG A 273 -1.75 -18.93 -6.82
N TYR A 274 -2.88 -19.39 -7.31
CA TYR A 274 -3.48 -19.05 -8.61
C TYR A 274 -4.62 -18.04 -8.47
N MET A 275 -4.80 -17.46 -7.28
CA MET A 275 -5.88 -16.53 -6.91
C MET A 275 -7.27 -17.16 -6.85
N GLY A 276 -7.38 -18.50 -6.92
CA GLY A 276 -8.64 -19.22 -6.70
C GLY A 276 -9.01 -19.25 -5.23
N THR A 277 -10.30 -19.09 -4.93
CA THR A 277 -10.84 -19.22 -3.56
C THR A 277 -11.19 -20.69 -3.25
N SER A 278 -11.82 -20.95 -2.10
CA SER A 278 -12.39 -22.27 -1.80
C SER A 278 -13.58 -22.66 -2.70
N ASN A 279 -14.16 -21.70 -3.43
CA ASN A 279 -15.13 -21.94 -4.50
C ASN A 279 -14.39 -21.90 -5.85
N PRO A 280 -14.48 -22.98 -6.68
CA PRO A 280 -13.69 -23.10 -7.93
C PRO A 280 -14.06 -22.07 -9.01
N ASP A 281 -15.22 -21.41 -8.88
CA ASP A 281 -15.70 -20.43 -9.83
C ASP A 281 -15.48 -18.98 -9.37
N ILE A 282 -14.88 -18.80 -8.19
CA ILE A 282 -14.61 -17.50 -7.60
C ILE A 282 -13.12 -17.29 -7.36
N PHE A 283 -12.60 -16.22 -7.94
CA PHE A 283 -11.25 -15.70 -7.75
C PHE A 283 -11.30 -14.42 -6.92
N ALA A 284 -10.22 -14.11 -6.20
CA ALA A 284 -10.13 -12.86 -5.45
C ALA A 284 -8.74 -12.25 -5.58
N ALA A 285 -8.64 -10.91 -5.62
CA ALA A 285 -7.38 -10.22 -5.83
C ALA A 285 -7.40 -8.80 -5.23
N GLY A 286 -6.24 -8.32 -4.83
CA GLY A 286 -6.04 -7.00 -4.21
C GLY A 286 -6.31 -7.01 -2.72
N ASP A 287 -6.59 -5.82 -2.17
CA ASP A 287 -6.73 -5.63 -0.71
C ASP A 287 -7.86 -6.45 -0.05
N VAL A 288 -8.69 -7.13 -0.83
CA VAL A 288 -9.70 -8.07 -0.31
C VAL A 288 -9.09 -9.40 0.12
N THR A 289 -7.81 -9.67 -0.23
CA THR A 289 -7.08 -10.92 0.05
C THR A 289 -5.83 -10.69 0.88
N GLU A 290 -5.22 -11.78 1.33
CA GLU A 290 -3.85 -11.80 1.86
C GLU A 290 -2.82 -12.13 0.77
N VAL A 291 -1.55 -11.97 1.12
CA VAL A 291 -0.39 -12.34 0.30
C VAL A 291 0.49 -13.33 1.06
N ASN A 292 1.19 -14.22 0.35
CA ASN A 292 2.26 -15.00 0.96
C ASN A 292 3.48 -14.10 1.16
N PHE A 293 3.89 -13.89 2.41
CA PHE A 293 5.05 -13.07 2.77
C PHE A 293 6.29 -13.95 2.87
N ASN A 294 7.20 -13.80 1.90
CA ASN A 294 8.32 -14.71 1.72
C ASN A 294 9.29 -14.80 2.91
N PRO A 295 9.60 -13.70 3.63
CA PRO A 295 10.49 -13.78 4.79
C PRO A 295 10.01 -14.73 5.88
N THR A 296 8.71 -14.76 6.19
CA THR A 296 8.12 -15.64 7.20
C THR A 296 7.53 -16.92 6.60
N LYS A 297 7.30 -16.97 5.29
CA LYS A 297 6.56 -18.02 4.57
C LYS A 297 5.11 -18.18 5.04
N GLU A 298 4.55 -17.15 5.63
CA GLU A 298 3.19 -17.10 6.12
C GLU A 298 2.35 -16.13 5.29
N HIS A 299 1.03 -16.28 5.37
CA HIS A 299 0.12 -15.31 4.78
C HIS A 299 0.03 -14.08 5.68
N ALA A 300 -0.01 -12.90 5.06
CA ALA A 300 -0.14 -11.63 5.75
C ALA A 300 -1.05 -10.67 4.98
N TYR A 301 -1.76 -9.83 5.71
CA TYR A 301 -2.58 -8.77 5.12
C TYR A 301 -1.71 -7.55 4.83
N MET A 302 -1.46 -7.29 3.55
CA MET A 302 -0.58 -6.21 3.07
C MET A 302 -1.24 -5.46 1.90
N PRO A 303 -2.09 -4.46 2.18
CA PRO A 303 -2.85 -3.74 1.16
C PRO A 303 -1.94 -2.74 0.40
N LEU A 304 -1.25 -3.23 -0.62
CA LEU A 304 -0.37 -2.44 -1.49
C LEU A 304 -0.82 -2.54 -2.95
N VAL A 305 -0.78 -1.41 -3.66
CA VAL A 305 -1.14 -1.32 -5.09
C VAL A 305 -0.36 -2.32 -5.94
N SER A 306 0.94 -2.49 -5.65
CA SER A 306 1.80 -3.44 -6.34
C SER A 306 1.34 -4.90 -6.18
N HIS A 307 0.77 -5.25 -5.02
CA HIS A 307 0.17 -6.57 -4.79
C HIS A 307 -1.15 -6.68 -5.55
N ALA A 308 -2.02 -5.68 -5.46
CA ALA A 308 -3.30 -5.67 -6.13
C ALA A 308 -3.17 -5.89 -7.65
N ILE A 309 -2.23 -5.19 -8.30
CA ILE A 309 -1.96 -5.35 -9.74
C ILE A 309 -1.47 -6.77 -10.06
N ARG A 310 -0.51 -7.31 -9.30
CA ARG A 310 0.04 -8.66 -9.55
C ARG A 310 -1.00 -9.74 -9.31
N GLN A 311 -1.75 -9.67 -8.20
CA GLN A 311 -2.83 -10.62 -7.90
C GLN A 311 -3.95 -10.55 -8.92
N GLY A 312 -4.38 -9.33 -9.32
CA GLY A 312 -5.37 -9.14 -10.37
C GLY A 312 -4.94 -9.75 -11.69
N ALA A 313 -3.68 -9.51 -12.09
CA ALA A 313 -3.13 -10.13 -13.30
C ALA A 313 -3.13 -11.66 -13.22
N LEU A 314 -2.73 -12.23 -12.09
CA LEU A 314 -2.76 -13.68 -11.87
C LEU A 314 -4.19 -14.23 -11.87
N ALA A 315 -5.15 -13.56 -11.26
CA ALA A 315 -6.56 -13.95 -11.30
C ALA A 315 -7.08 -14.02 -12.75
N GLY A 316 -6.79 -12.99 -13.56
CA GLY A 316 -7.18 -12.96 -14.96
C GLY A 316 -6.50 -14.03 -15.82
N ILE A 317 -5.21 -14.30 -15.59
CA ILE A 317 -4.46 -15.36 -16.30
C ILE A 317 -5.01 -16.75 -15.98
N ASN A 318 -5.40 -16.98 -14.74
CA ASN A 318 -5.78 -18.29 -14.21
C ASN A 318 -7.29 -18.54 -14.21
N ILE A 319 -8.10 -17.62 -14.71
CA ILE A 319 -9.58 -17.65 -14.58
C ILE A 319 -10.23 -18.93 -15.10
N PHE A 320 -9.65 -19.54 -16.11
CA PHE A 320 -10.14 -20.81 -16.69
C PHE A 320 -9.14 -21.97 -16.52
N ASP A 321 -7.83 -21.67 -16.55
CA ASP A 321 -6.75 -22.67 -16.47
C ASP A 321 -5.67 -22.18 -15.51
N LYS A 322 -5.16 -23.07 -14.63
CA LYS A 322 -4.03 -22.76 -13.74
C LYS A 322 -2.72 -22.69 -14.53
N ARG A 323 -2.28 -21.48 -14.92
CA ARG A 323 -1.10 -21.25 -15.78
C ARG A 323 0.08 -20.68 -15.01
N LEU A 324 -0.13 -19.72 -14.12
CA LEU A 324 0.95 -19.00 -13.45
C LEU A 324 0.63 -18.79 -11.98
N GLY A 325 1.45 -19.34 -11.10
CA GLY A 325 1.29 -19.19 -9.66
C GLY A 325 2.03 -17.96 -9.10
N ALA A 326 1.46 -17.36 -8.05
CA ALA A 326 2.13 -16.33 -7.26
C ALA A 326 3.42 -16.86 -6.64
N ILE A 327 4.43 -16.00 -6.59
CA ILE A 327 5.75 -16.28 -5.97
C ILE A 327 5.90 -15.65 -4.58
N GLY A 328 4.84 -15.03 -4.06
CA GLY A 328 4.87 -14.28 -2.81
C GLY A 328 5.41 -12.87 -2.95
N THR A 329 5.68 -12.24 -1.81
CA THR A 329 6.16 -10.84 -1.74
C THR A 329 7.19 -10.66 -0.63
N GLN A 330 7.98 -9.59 -0.75
CA GLN A 330 8.87 -9.07 0.29
C GLN A 330 8.36 -7.73 0.85
N ALA A 331 7.12 -7.36 0.57
CA ALA A 331 6.52 -6.08 0.98
C ALA A 331 7.38 -4.86 0.58
N THR A 332 7.99 -4.92 -0.60
CA THR A 332 8.87 -3.85 -1.11
C THR A 332 8.04 -2.59 -1.35
N THR A 333 8.40 -1.51 -0.68
CA THR A 333 7.69 -0.24 -0.75
C THR A 333 8.64 0.93 -0.55
N GLY A 334 8.17 2.15 -0.83
CA GLY A 334 8.93 3.36 -0.62
C GLY A 334 8.07 4.61 -0.77
N MET A 335 8.62 5.73 -0.34
CA MET A 335 8.03 7.06 -0.42
C MET A 335 9.10 8.11 -0.67
N LEU A 336 8.68 9.24 -1.21
CA LEU A 336 9.47 10.46 -1.23
C LEU A 336 8.86 11.41 -0.19
N ILE A 337 9.64 11.82 0.81
CA ILE A 337 9.23 12.79 1.83
C ILE A 337 10.11 14.02 1.68
N PHE A 338 9.53 15.13 1.23
CA PHE A 338 10.25 16.34 0.86
C PHE A 338 11.34 16.05 -0.19
N ASP A 339 12.57 15.99 0.24
CA ASP A 339 13.76 15.72 -0.55
C ASP A 339 14.44 14.38 -0.21
N GLN A 340 13.79 13.55 0.61
CA GLN A 340 14.34 12.28 1.06
C GLN A 340 13.56 11.10 0.47
N THR A 341 14.25 10.22 -0.24
CA THR A 341 13.73 8.90 -0.61
C THR A 341 13.86 7.95 0.57
N VAL A 342 12.76 7.33 0.94
CA VAL A 342 12.69 6.25 1.93
C VAL A 342 12.22 5.00 1.23
N ALA A 343 12.91 3.89 1.37
CA ALA A 343 12.53 2.63 0.73
C ALA A 343 12.87 1.43 1.62
N CYS A 344 12.09 0.38 1.54
CA CYS A 344 12.32 -0.83 2.34
C CYS A 344 11.84 -2.11 1.62
N ALA A 345 12.35 -3.24 2.07
CA ALA A 345 11.89 -4.56 1.70
C ALA A 345 12.09 -5.53 2.87
N GLY A 346 11.19 -6.48 3.04
CA GLY A 346 11.28 -7.52 4.05
C GLY A 346 10.83 -7.07 5.44
N LEU A 347 11.41 -7.67 6.46
CA LEU A 347 11.09 -7.48 7.87
C LEU A 347 11.88 -6.32 8.48
N THR A 348 11.24 -5.57 9.37
CA THR A 348 11.95 -4.78 10.37
C THR A 348 12.59 -5.71 11.41
N LEU A 349 13.59 -5.23 12.16
CA LEU A 349 14.18 -5.98 13.28
C LEU A 349 13.11 -6.39 14.30
N THR A 350 12.21 -5.45 14.60
CA THR A 350 11.09 -5.68 15.52
C THR A 350 10.16 -6.79 15.01
N ALA A 351 9.79 -6.76 13.74
CA ALA A 351 8.92 -7.77 13.12
C ALA A 351 9.63 -9.14 13.00
N ALA A 352 10.92 -9.15 12.70
CA ALA A 352 11.71 -10.38 12.63
C ALA A 352 11.80 -11.09 13.99
N LYS A 353 12.04 -10.35 15.07
CA LYS A 353 12.02 -10.87 16.44
C LYS A 353 10.63 -11.39 16.84
N ALA A 354 9.57 -10.66 16.50
CA ALA A 354 8.19 -11.09 16.73
C ALA A 354 7.83 -12.37 15.95
N ALA A 355 8.45 -12.60 14.80
CA ALA A 355 8.34 -13.82 14.00
C ALA A 355 9.28 -14.95 14.46
N ASN A 356 9.92 -14.82 15.64
CA ASN A 356 10.82 -15.78 16.27
C ASN A 356 12.12 -16.07 15.50
N PHE A 357 12.60 -15.14 14.67
CA PHE A 357 13.94 -15.20 14.15
C PHE A 357 14.97 -14.76 15.22
N ASP A 358 16.16 -15.35 15.18
CA ASP A 358 17.33 -14.86 15.92
C ASP A 358 17.90 -13.65 15.17
N ALA A 359 17.09 -12.58 15.14
CA ALA A 359 17.31 -11.45 14.25
C ALA A 359 18.27 -10.42 14.86
N GLN A 360 19.20 -9.97 14.03
CA GLN A 360 20.10 -8.85 14.27
C GLN A 360 19.94 -7.80 13.18
N ALA A 361 20.42 -6.58 13.45
CA ALA A 361 20.51 -5.53 12.47
C ALA A 361 21.91 -4.93 12.43
N ALA A 362 22.36 -4.59 11.24
CA ALA A 362 23.56 -3.79 11.02
C ALA A 362 23.17 -2.46 10.38
N PHE A 363 23.87 -1.40 10.74
CA PHE A 363 23.64 -0.05 10.23
C PHE A 363 24.86 0.46 9.48
N TYR A 364 24.62 1.18 8.39
CA TYR A 364 25.65 1.89 7.63
C TYR A 364 25.14 3.28 7.25
N GLU A 365 26.01 4.28 7.39
CA GLU A 365 25.79 5.62 6.85
C GLU A 365 27.04 6.05 6.11
N GLY A 366 26.92 6.39 4.85
CA GLY A 366 28.03 6.83 4.00
C GLY A 366 27.54 7.52 2.75
N ASN A 367 28.46 8.06 1.96
CA ASN A 367 28.11 8.66 0.69
C ASN A 367 27.72 7.59 -0.34
N TYR A 368 26.79 7.92 -1.26
CA TYR A 368 26.45 6.99 -2.33
C TYR A 368 27.53 6.91 -3.42
N ARG A 369 28.38 7.94 -3.54
CA ARG A 369 29.50 8.00 -4.49
C ARG A 369 30.65 8.84 -3.91
N PRO A 370 31.88 8.77 -4.49
CA PRO A 370 33.08 9.38 -3.92
C PRO A 370 32.97 10.88 -3.64
N ASP A 371 33.60 11.31 -2.55
CA ASP A 371 33.60 12.71 -2.08
C ASP A 371 34.23 13.70 -3.07
N PHE A 372 35.11 13.26 -3.97
CA PHE A 372 35.68 14.11 -5.01
C PHE A 372 34.71 14.47 -6.12
N MET A 373 33.53 13.85 -6.15
CA MET A 373 32.48 14.19 -7.12
C MET A 373 31.81 15.52 -6.75
N PRO A 374 31.37 16.32 -7.75
CA PRO A 374 30.79 17.66 -7.51
C PRO A 374 29.59 17.68 -6.57
N THR A 375 28.83 16.60 -6.53
CA THR A 375 27.70 16.40 -5.60
C THR A 375 27.70 14.99 -5.08
N THR A 376 27.31 14.81 -3.82
CA THR A 376 27.05 13.50 -3.21
C THR A 376 25.95 13.63 -2.16
N ALA A 377 25.42 12.54 -1.67
CA ALA A 377 24.44 12.49 -0.58
C ALA A 377 24.73 11.30 0.32
N LYS A 378 24.39 11.44 1.60
CA LYS A 378 24.46 10.32 2.55
C LYS A 378 23.33 9.33 2.24
N VAL A 379 23.67 8.05 2.28
CA VAL A 379 22.73 6.94 2.35
C VAL A 379 22.80 6.35 3.75
N MET A 380 21.69 6.30 4.42
CA MET A 380 21.48 5.53 5.63
C MET A 380 20.81 4.21 5.27
N ILE A 381 21.33 3.11 5.78
CA ILE A 381 20.74 1.79 5.54
C ILE A 381 20.86 0.95 6.81
N GLU A 382 19.75 0.31 7.16
CA GLU A 382 19.66 -0.74 8.16
C GLU A 382 19.35 -2.07 7.47
N LEU A 383 20.18 -3.10 7.71
CA LEU A 383 20.04 -4.43 7.16
C LEU A 383 19.68 -5.40 8.27
N VAL A 384 18.56 -6.08 8.17
CA VAL A 384 18.08 -7.08 9.12
C VAL A 384 18.41 -8.47 8.60
N TYR A 385 18.99 -9.31 9.43
CA TYR A 385 19.37 -10.69 9.09
C TYR A 385 19.12 -11.66 10.24
N ASP A 386 19.03 -12.94 9.92
CA ASP A 386 18.95 -14.03 10.91
C ASP A 386 20.37 -14.50 11.27
N GLN A 387 20.72 -14.44 12.54
CA GLN A 387 22.07 -14.75 13.02
C GLN A 387 22.48 -16.21 12.78
N GLN A 388 21.53 -17.13 12.88
CA GLN A 388 21.81 -18.56 12.72
C GLN A 388 22.04 -18.96 11.27
N THR A 389 21.18 -18.51 10.37
CA THR A 389 21.25 -18.85 8.94
C THR A 389 22.05 -17.82 8.13
N ARG A 390 22.32 -16.66 8.72
CA ARG A 390 22.95 -15.48 8.11
C ARG A 390 22.16 -14.89 6.93
N LYS A 391 20.92 -15.35 6.71
CA LYS A 391 20.07 -14.86 5.62
C LYS A 391 19.58 -13.45 5.88
N VAL A 392 19.56 -12.65 4.81
CA VAL A 392 18.92 -11.33 4.82
C VAL A 392 17.42 -11.49 4.95
N LEU A 393 16.83 -10.84 5.95
CA LEU A 393 15.41 -10.85 6.25
C LEU A 393 14.72 -9.55 5.82
N GLY A 394 15.44 -8.42 5.81
CA GLY A 394 14.92 -7.13 5.46
C GLY A 394 15.98 -6.06 5.35
N GLY A 395 15.56 -4.89 4.86
CA GLY A 395 16.41 -3.71 4.84
C GLY A 395 15.61 -2.44 4.56
N GLN A 396 16.10 -1.34 5.10
CA GLN A 396 15.47 -0.03 5.10
C GLN A 396 16.51 1.02 4.72
N LEU A 397 16.16 1.94 3.83
CA LEU A 397 17.06 2.96 3.31
C LEU A 397 16.42 4.35 3.40
N MET A 398 17.24 5.37 3.67
CA MET A 398 16.86 6.77 3.56
C MET A 398 18.02 7.59 2.97
N SER A 399 17.71 8.44 1.98
CA SER A 399 18.71 9.32 1.35
C SER A 399 18.04 10.45 0.58
N ALA A 400 18.74 11.57 0.41
CA ALA A 400 18.42 12.57 -0.60
C ALA A 400 18.75 12.11 -2.03
N HIS A 401 19.56 11.05 -2.17
CA HIS A 401 19.72 10.32 -3.45
C HIS A 401 18.57 9.34 -3.63
N GLU A 402 18.19 9.07 -4.89
CA GLU A 402 17.18 8.09 -5.22
C GLU A 402 17.69 6.67 -4.89
N VAL A 403 17.08 6.00 -3.90
CA VAL A 403 17.48 4.66 -3.40
C VAL A 403 16.39 3.58 -3.57
N SER A 404 15.31 3.88 -4.29
CA SER A 404 14.20 2.93 -4.44
C SER A 404 14.62 1.65 -5.18
N GLN A 405 15.56 1.76 -6.14
CA GLN A 405 16.07 0.59 -6.86
C GLN A 405 16.88 -0.35 -5.96
N SER A 406 17.47 0.17 -4.89
CA SER A 406 18.16 -0.66 -3.89
C SER A 406 17.18 -1.50 -3.07
N ALA A 407 15.98 -1.01 -2.80
CA ALA A 407 14.92 -1.84 -2.21
C ALA A 407 14.47 -2.97 -3.16
N ASN A 408 14.44 -2.73 -4.48
CA ASN A 408 14.21 -3.80 -5.46
C ASN A 408 15.35 -4.84 -5.43
N THR A 409 16.60 -4.42 -5.30
CA THR A 409 17.74 -5.34 -5.13
C THR A 409 17.61 -6.16 -3.85
N LEU A 410 17.28 -5.53 -2.72
CA LEU A 410 17.00 -6.23 -1.46
C LEU A 410 15.84 -7.22 -1.60
N SER A 411 14.78 -6.86 -2.34
CA SER A 411 13.68 -7.78 -2.62
C SER A 411 14.15 -9.05 -3.30
N VAL A 412 15.06 -8.95 -4.29
CA VAL A 412 15.66 -10.12 -4.98
C VAL A 412 16.56 -10.92 -4.04
N VAL A 413 17.39 -10.24 -3.25
CA VAL A 413 18.27 -10.85 -2.25
C VAL A 413 17.46 -11.68 -1.23
N ILE A 414 16.40 -11.11 -0.68
CA ILE A 414 15.51 -11.79 0.27
C ILE A 414 14.77 -12.95 -0.41
N HIS A 415 14.24 -12.73 -1.61
CA HIS A 415 13.54 -13.77 -2.37
C HIS A 415 14.39 -15.01 -2.60
N ASN A 416 15.66 -14.81 -2.94
CA ASN A 416 16.62 -15.90 -3.18
C ASN A 416 17.18 -16.52 -1.89
N GLY A 417 16.92 -15.88 -0.74
CA GLY A 417 17.45 -16.30 0.56
C GLY A 417 18.96 -16.13 0.68
N ASN A 418 19.51 -15.11 0.03
CA ASN A 418 20.94 -14.78 0.10
C ASN A 418 21.34 -14.38 1.53
N THR A 419 22.60 -14.69 1.86
CA THR A 419 23.22 -14.39 3.16
C THR A 419 23.88 -13.02 3.17
N ILE A 420 24.20 -12.53 4.37
CA ILE A 420 25.02 -11.30 4.54
C ILE A 420 26.42 -11.49 3.93
N ASP A 421 26.98 -12.72 3.95
CA ASP A 421 28.29 -13.01 3.36
C ASP A 421 28.27 -12.89 1.84
N GLU A 422 27.21 -13.42 1.20
CA GLU A 422 27.02 -13.28 -0.25
C GLU A 422 26.79 -11.81 -0.63
N LEU A 423 25.93 -11.09 0.10
CA LEU A 423 25.63 -9.69 -0.20
C LEU A 423 26.87 -8.79 0.02
N ALA A 424 27.72 -9.10 1.01
CA ALA A 424 28.93 -8.32 1.32
C ALA A 424 29.92 -8.24 0.15
N PHE A 425 29.95 -9.24 -0.73
CA PHE A 425 30.87 -9.33 -1.87
C PHE A 425 30.17 -9.62 -3.19
N MET A 426 28.83 -9.48 -3.24
CA MET A 426 28.06 -9.59 -4.47
C MET A 426 28.55 -8.57 -5.49
N ASP A 427 28.73 -9.00 -6.73
CA ASP A 427 29.13 -8.12 -7.82
C ASP A 427 28.07 -7.05 -8.05
N MET A 428 28.44 -5.79 -7.87
CA MET A 428 27.61 -4.62 -8.11
C MET A 428 28.38 -3.62 -8.96
N LEU A 429 27.61 -2.80 -9.71
CA LEU A 429 28.17 -1.79 -10.59
C LEU A 429 29.06 -0.82 -9.80
N PHE A 430 30.25 -0.52 -10.36
CA PHE A 430 31.06 0.60 -9.93
C PHE A 430 31.36 1.55 -11.09
N SER A 431 31.10 2.80 -10.85
CA SER A 431 31.68 3.94 -11.56
C SER A 431 31.57 5.15 -10.63
N PRO A 432 32.61 6.02 -10.56
CA PRO A 432 32.58 7.19 -9.68
C PRO A 432 31.38 8.10 -9.89
N ASN A 433 30.73 8.04 -11.06
CA ASN A 433 29.52 8.80 -11.33
C ASN A 433 28.31 8.26 -10.57
N PHE A 434 28.28 6.99 -10.21
CA PHE A 434 27.11 6.30 -9.71
C PHE A 434 27.29 5.70 -8.33
N ASP A 435 28.49 5.27 -7.97
CA ASP A 435 28.72 4.49 -6.75
C ASP A 435 30.13 4.62 -6.19
N GLU A 436 30.33 4.16 -4.97
CA GLU A 436 31.62 3.81 -4.39
C GLU A 436 32.14 2.46 -4.95
N PRO A 437 33.46 2.12 -4.82
CA PRO A 437 33.99 0.81 -5.24
C PRO A 437 33.25 -0.39 -4.65
N PHE A 438 32.73 -0.26 -3.43
CA PHE A 438 31.70 -1.13 -2.86
C PHE A 438 30.42 -0.35 -2.74
N ASN A 439 29.34 -0.87 -3.32
CA ASN A 439 28.00 -0.32 -3.15
C ASN A 439 27.60 -0.29 -1.67
N TYR A 440 26.82 0.68 -1.24
CA TYR A 440 26.38 0.78 0.16
C TYR A 440 25.61 -0.46 0.65
N LEU A 441 25.00 -1.26 -0.25
CA LEU A 441 24.43 -2.58 0.09
C LEU A 441 25.54 -3.59 0.47
N ASN A 442 26.67 -3.58 -0.25
CA ASN A 442 27.82 -4.38 0.16
C ASN A 442 28.36 -3.91 1.50
N LEU A 443 28.47 -2.58 1.69
CA LEU A 443 29.07 -2.00 2.90
C LEU A 443 28.26 -2.29 4.17
N VAL A 444 26.91 -2.24 4.10
CA VAL A 444 26.07 -2.63 5.24
C VAL A 444 26.14 -4.13 5.52
N ALA A 445 26.23 -4.96 4.48
CA ALA A 445 26.41 -6.40 4.65
C ALA A 445 27.79 -6.74 5.23
N GLN A 446 28.85 -6.04 4.81
CA GLN A 446 30.19 -6.15 5.44
C GLN A 446 30.14 -5.74 6.91
N ALA A 447 29.40 -4.66 7.26
CA ALA A 447 29.21 -4.27 8.65
C ALA A 447 28.51 -5.37 9.47
N ALA A 448 27.52 -6.06 8.88
CA ALA A 448 26.87 -7.21 9.51
C ALA A 448 27.85 -8.38 9.72
N VAL A 449 28.67 -8.69 8.72
CA VAL A 449 29.72 -9.73 8.82
C VAL A 449 30.75 -9.37 9.91
N ASP A 450 31.23 -8.14 9.93
CA ASP A 450 32.16 -7.66 10.95
C ASP A 450 31.58 -7.77 12.37
N GLN A 451 30.29 -7.44 12.53
CA GLN A 451 29.55 -7.57 13.79
C GLN A 451 29.51 -9.02 14.28
N GLU A 452 29.24 -9.99 13.39
CA GLU A 452 29.24 -11.41 13.73
C GLU A 452 30.63 -11.96 14.09
N HIS A 453 31.67 -11.39 13.53
CA HIS A 453 33.06 -11.74 13.88
C HIS A 453 33.60 -10.97 15.09
N GLY A 454 32.78 -10.14 15.72
CA GLY A 454 33.20 -9.34 16.89
C GLY A 454 34.07 -8.14 16.55
N TYR A 455 34.23 -7.78 15.30
CA TYR A 455 34.91 -6.57 14.86
C TYR A 455 33.97 -5.36 14.98
N ARG A 456 34.29 -4.42 15.87
CA ARG A 456 33.58 -3.13 15.90
C ARG A 456 34.31 -2.15 14.98
N ARG A 457 33.67 -1.68 13.92
CA ARG A 457 34.17 -0.51 13.18
C ARG A 457 34.07 0.70 14.12
N ASN A 458 35.23 1.31 14.42
CA ASN A 458 35.23 2.63 15.06
C ASN A 458 34.68 3.61 14.01
N ASN A 459 33.52 4.17 14.26
CA ASN A 459 32.93 5.24 13.47
C ASN A 459 33.72 6.53 13.60
#